data_e27c6a450ac3f953d0f7b15adae14242
#
_entry.id   e27c6a450ac3f953d0f7b15adae14242
#
_cell.length_a   1.000
_cell.length_b   1.000
_cell.length_c   1.000
_cell.angle_alpha   90.00
_cell.angle_beta   90.00
_cell.angle_gamma   90.00
#
_symmetry.space_group_name_H-M   'P 1'
#
loop_
_entity.id
_entity.type
_entity.pdbx_description
1 polymer ?
#
loop_
_entity_poly.entity_id
_entity_poly.type
_entity_poly.pdbx_seq_one_letter_code
_entity_poly.pdbx_strand_id
1 'polypeptide(L)'
;MPLAFSASQQLDLPVQAEIDRLPDYLQEEDRVVKALLDPSQLSLIQPGHYRYTVTTIQVFQLQVKPVVSLEVLREGQTLIMRAVDAQLEGLGLVDDFQLSLESVLEASSTGLKGVATLGVAVSQPPLLRLIPRKVLESTGESILNGILLTIKGRVGRQLVCDFKQWCASTSVN
;
A
#
# COMPACT_ATOMS: atom_id res chain seq x y z
N MET A 1 15.34 -17.53 -14.60
CA MET A 1 14.53 -16.31 -14.70
C MET A 1 13.65 -16.13 -13.48
N PRO A 2 13.61 -14.95 -12.89
CA PRO A 2 12.74 -14.74 -11.72
C PRO A 2 11.26 -14.76 -12.09
N LEU A 3 10.44 -15.09 -11.10
CA LEU A 3 9.00 -14.87 -11.19
C LEU A 3 8.75 -13.38 -11.16
N ALA A 4 7.81 -12.91 -11.96
CA ALA A 4 7.40 -11.50 -11.96
C ALA A 4 5.90 -11.41 -12.10
N PHE A 5 5.29 -10.65 -11.21
CA PHE A 5 3.85 -10.44 -11.23
C PHE A 5 3.51 -9.08 -10.60
N SER A 6 2.38 -8.53 -10.99
CA SER A 6 1.98 -7.21 -10.53
C SER A 6 0.47 -7.09 -10.49
N ALA A 7 0.00 -6.08 -9.77
CA ALA A 7 -1.41 -5.72 -9.71
C ALA A 7 -1.53 -4.21 -9.56
N SER A 8 -2.65 -3.66 -9.98
CA SER A 8 -2.91 -2.23 -9.91
C SER A 8 -4.37 -2.01 -9.55
N GLN A 9 -4.64 -0.98 -8.76
CA GLN A 9 -6.00 -0.57 -8.41
C GLN A 9 -6.13 0.93 -8.49
N GLN A 10 -7.29 1.38 -8.88
CA GLN A 10 -7.63 2.80 -8.92
C GLN A 10 -8.66 3.10 -7.86
N LEU A 11 -8.59 4.31 -7.32
CA LEU A 11 -9.49 4.78 -6.30
C LEU A 11 -10.14 6.07 -6.79
N ASP A 12 -11.47 6.15 -6.65
CA ASP A 12 -12.21 7.36 -6.94
C ASP A 12 -13.28 7.50 -5.85
N LEU A 13 -12.97 8.32 -4.86
CA LEU A 13 -13.83 8.52 -3.69
C LEU A 13 -14.49 9.89 -3.75
N PRO A 14 -15.79 9.95 -4.02
CA PRO A 14 -16.49 11.23 -3.94
C PRO A 14 -16.52 11.74 -2.50
N VAL A 15 -16.23 13.01 -2.34
CA VAL A 15 -16.32 13.70 -1.06
C VAL A 15 -17.20 14.92 -1.27
N GLN A 16 -18.29 15.00 -0.57
CA GLN A 16 -19.25 16.09 -0.77
C GLN A 16 -19.06 17.20 0.26
N ALA A 17 -18.82 16.84 1.51
CA ALA A 17 -18.69 17.84 2.58
C ALA A 17 -17.25 18.31 2.68
N GLU A 18 -17.05 19.62 2.67
CA GLU A 18 -15.76 20.27 2.89
C GLU A 18 -14.66 19.80 1.93
N ILE A 19 -15.04 19.52 0.69
CA ILE A 19 -14.13 19.00 -0.34
C ILE A 19 -12.92 19.92 -0.57
N ASP A 20 -13.10 21.20 -0.43
CA ASP A 20 -12.04 22.20 -0.63
C ASP A 20 -10.98 22.15 0.47
N ARG A 21 -11.21 21.40 1.54
CA ARG A 21 -10.23 21.19 2.60
C ARG A 21 -9.37 19.94 2.38
N LEU A 22 -9.70 19.12 1.39
CA LEU A 22 -8.92 17.90 1.10
C LEU A 22 -7.44 18.17 0.85
N PRO A 23 -7.03 19.19 0.09
CA PRO A 23 -5.61 19.45 -0.10
C PRO A 23 -4.86 19.71 1.22
N ASP A 24 -5.49 20.41 2.15
CA ASP A 24 -4.91 20.67 3.46
C ASP A 24 -4.82 19.40 4.29
N TYR A 25 -5.85 18.55 4.22
CA TYR A 25 -5.83 17.27 4.93
C TYR A 25 -4.69 16.39 4.43
N LEU A 26 -4.44 16.37 3.12
CA LEU A 26 -3.37 15.56 2.55
C LEU A 26 -1.98 16.03 2.99
N GLN A 27 -1.86 17.24 3.55
CA GLN A 27 -0.60 17.71 4.12
C GLN A 27 -0.32 17.08 5.49
N GLU A 28 -1.33 16.49 6.12
CA GLU A 28 -1.18 15.79 7.40
C GLU A 28 -0.67 14.37 7.13
N GLU A 29 0.61 14.27 6.75
CA GLU A 29 1.20 13.03 6.26
C GLU A 29 0.99 11.84 7.19
N ASP A 30 1.36 11.99 8.46
CA ASP A 30 1.27 10.88 9.41
C ASP A 30 -0.18 10.42 9.60
N ARG A 31 -1.08 11.35 9.65
CA ARG A 31 -2.51 11.07 9.81
C ARG A 31 -3.06 10.31 8.61
N VAL A 32 -2.70 10.78 7.40
CA VAL A 32 -3.17 10.14 6.16
C VAL A 32 -2.58 8.75 6.02
N VAL A 33 -1.29 8.57 6.29
CA VAL A 33 -0.65 7.27 6.19
C VAL A 33 -1.30 6.26 7.14
N LYS A 34 -1.64 6.67 8.35
CA LYS A 34 -2.31 5.80 9.31
C LYS A 34 -3.75 5.48 8.91
N ALA A 35 -4.36 6.31 8.09
CA ALA A 35 -5.68 6.03 7.55
C ALA A 35 -5.61 5.10 6.34
N LEU A 36 -4.51 5.17 5.58
CA LEU A 36 -4.30 4.29 4.43
C LEU A 36 -3.89 2.88 4.84
N LEU A 37 -3.00 2.78 5.82
CA LEU A 37 -2.41 1.51 6.25
C LEU A 37 -2.73 1.27 7.72
N ASP A 38 -2.87 0.00 8.09
CA ASP A 38 -3.18 -0.37 9.47
C ASP A 38 -2.06 0.09 10.40
N PRO A 39 -2.35 0.98 11.36
CA PRO A 39 -1.31 1.48 12.27
C PRO A 39 -0.64 0.40 13.10
N SER A 40 -1.32 -0.72 13.37
CA SER A 40 -0.73 -1.82 14.13
C SER A 40 0.40 -2.52 13.36
N GLN A 41 0.44 -2.35 12.04
CA GLN A 41 1.45 -2.95 11.17
C GLN A 41 2.48 -1.93 10.68
N LEU A 42 2.35 -0.68 11.12
CA LEU A 42 3.13 0.44 10.62
C LEU A 42 4.04 0.99 11.71
N SER A 43 5.30 1.22 11.37
CA SER A 43 6.27 1.84 12.27
C SER A 43 6.89 3.04 11.59
N LEU A 44 6.93 4.18 12.29
CA LEU A 44 7.61 5.36 11.81
C LEU A 44 9.11 5.20 12.05
N ILE A 45 9.91 5.27 10.99
CA ILE A 45 11.36 5.17 11.09
C ILE A 45 11.95 6.58 11.27
N GLN A 46 11.55 7.50 10.42
CA GLN A 46 11.91 8.90 10.46
C GLN A 46 10.87 9.66 9.64
N PRO A 47 10.81 10.99 9.74
CA PRO A 47 9.79 11.72 8.99
C PRO A 47 9.81 11.37 7.51
N GLY A 48 8.67 10.97 6.98
CA GLY A 48 8.54 10.56 5.60
C GLY A 48 8.98 9.14 5.29
N HIS A 49 9.43 8.38 6.28
CA HIS A 49 9.88 6.99 6.09
C HIS A 49 9.22 6.08 7.11
N TYR A 50 8.60 5.01 6.60
CA TYR A 50 7.83 4.08 7.42
C TYR A 50 8.24 2.66 7.10
N ARG A 51 8.05 1.77 8.06
CA ARG A 51 8.15 0.32 7.84
C ARG A 51 6.77 -0.27 7.98
N TYR A 52 6.34 -1.01 6.98
CA TYR A 52 5.05 -1.67 6.98
C TYR A 52 5.26 -3.18 6.93
N THR A 53 4.69 -3.89 7.91
CA THR A 53 4.77 -5.34 8.00
C THR A 53 3.44 -5.90 7.53
N VAL A 54 3.46 -6.57 6.38
CA VAL A 54 2.26 -7.18 5.84
C VAL A 54 1.90 -8.41 6.65
N THR A 55 0.60 -8.69 6.78
CA THR A 55 0.12 -9.90 7.44
C THR A 55 0.73 -11.13 6.78
N THR A 56 1.03 -12.17 7.58
CA THR A 56 1.55 -13.43 7.05
C THR A 56 0.63 -13.98 5.96
N ILE A 57 1.22 -14.34 4.84
CA ILE A 57 0.51 -14.84 3.65
C ILE A 57 0.91 -16.29 3.44
N GLN A 58 -0.06 -17.15 3.18
CA GLN A 58 0.20 -18.52 2.83
C GLN A 58 0.24 -18.67 1.32
N VAL A 59 1.37 -19.19 0.80
CA VAL A 59 1.57 -19.43 -0.62
C VAL A 59 1.91 -20.91 -0.76
N PHE A 60 0.92 -21.73 -1.09
CA PHE A 60 1.04 -23.18 -1.12
C PHE A 60 1.49 -23.69 0.26
N GLN A 61 2.65 -24.36 0.36
CA GLN A 61 3.15 -24.86 1.65
C GLN A 61 4.04 -23.83 2.37
N LEU A 62 4.22 -22.64 1.80
CA LEU A 62 5.06 -21.60 2.40
C LEU A 62 4.21 -20.57 3.13
N GLN A 63 4.72 -20.08 4.25
CA GLN A 63 4.19 -18.90 4.92
C GLN A 63 5.21 -17.78 4.80
N VAL A 64 4.80 -16.66 4.25
CA VAL A 64 5.69 -15.55 3.98
C VAL A 64 5.14 -14.28 4.61
N LYS A 65 6.04 -13.39 5.00
CA LYS A 65 5.68 -12.15 5.65
C LYS A 65 6.51 -11.01 5.05
N PRO A 66 5.90 -10.22 4.17
CA PRO A 66 6.62 -9.09 3.58
C PRO A 66 6.81 -7.97 4.60
N VAL A 67 8.00 -7.38 4.59
CA VAL A 67 8.32 -6.18 5.37
C VAL A 67 8.82 -5.14 4.38
N VAL A 68 8.14 -4.00 4.33
CA VAL A 68 8.38 -3.00 3.28
C VAL A 68 8.76 -1.68 3.92
N SER A 69 9.84 -1.08 3.42
CA SER A 69 10.21 0.29 3.80
C SER A 69 9.60 1.24 2.78
N LEU A 70 8.85 2.22 3.28
CA LEU A 70 8.07 3.13 2.46
C LEU A 70 8.62 4.55 2.60
N GLU A 71 8.69 5.25 1.49
CA GLU A 71 8.98 6.67 1.45
C GLU A 71 7.71 7.42 1.04
N VAL A 72 7.38 8.45 1.79
CA VAL A 72 6.18 9.26 1.54
C VAL A 72 6.61 10.66 1.16
N LEU A 73 6.13 11.14 0.03
CA LEU A 73 6.45 12.46 -0.51
C LEU A 73 5.17 13.22 -0.77
N ARG A 74 5.24 14.53 -0.64
CA ARG A 74 4.11 15.42 -0.96
C ARG A 74 4.53 16.39 -2.02
N GLU A 75 3.74 16.48 -3.09
CA GLU A 75 3.97 17.40 -4.18
C GLU A 75 2.66 18.11 -4.48
N GLY A 76 2.55 19.38 -4.05
CA GLY A 76 1.32 20.14 -4.21
C GLY A 76 0.16 19.49 -3.48
N GLN A 77 -0.86 19.09 -4.21
CA GLN A 77 -2.06 18.43 -3.66
C GLN A 77 -1.98 16.92 -3.77
N THR A 78 -0.80 16.38 -3.99
CA THR A 78 -0.58 14.97 -4.26
C THR A 78 0.29 14.36 -3.19
N LEU A 79 -0.13 13.20 -2.68
CA LEU A 79 0.64 12.37 -1.76
C LEU A 79 1.16 11.17 -2.53
N ILE A 80 2.48 10.98 -2.52
CA ILE A 80 3.14 9.88 -3.22
C ILE A 80 3.76 8.94 -2.19
N MET A 81 3.53 7.65 -2.36
CA MET A 81 4.10 6.62 -1.49
C MET A 81 4.83 5.60 -2.37
N ARG A 82 6.08 5.31 -2.03
CA ARG A 82 6.91 4.36 -2.77
C ARG A 82 7.58 3.38 -1.83
N ALA A 83 7.76 2.16 -2.32
CA ALA A 83 8.63 1.20 -1.65
C ALA A 83 10.07 1.51 -2.02
N VAL A 84 10.93 1.66 -1.01
CA VAL A 84 12.36 1.90 -1.24
C VAL A 84 13.20 0.68 -0.89
N ASP A 85 12.65 -0.24 -0.10
CA ASP A 85 13.29 -1.49 0.24
C ASP A 85 12.22 -2.47 0.71
N ALA A 86 12.47 -3.75 0.52
CA ALA A 86 11.53 -4.78 0.98
C ALA A 86 12.29 -6.07 1.27
N GLN A 87 11.80 -6.78 2.28
CA GLN A 87 12.31 -8.10 2.65
C GLN A 87 11.14 -9.05 2.74
N LEU A 88 11.39 -10.32 2.46
CA LEU A 88 10.36 -11.34 2.54
C LEU A 88 10.83 -12.42 3.51
N GLU A 89 10.21 -12.45 4.68
CA GLU A 89 10.51 -13.48 5.68
C GLU A 89 9.76 -14.75 5.33
N GLY A 90 10.41 -15.90 5.50
CA GLY A 90 9.77 -17.20 5.34
C GLY A 90 10.07 -17.92 4.03
N LEU A 91 10.82 -17.30 3.09
CA LEU A 91 11.22 -17.96 1.85
C LEU A 91 12.54 -18.74 1.97
N GLY A 92 13.19 -18.67 3.12
CA GLY A 92 14.44 -19.40 3.35
C GLY A 92 15.58 -18.89 2.50
N LEU A 93 16.00 -19.66 1.51
CA LEU A 93 17.19 -19.40 0.73
C LEU A 93 17.03 -18.35 -0.39
N VAL A 94 15.84 -17.80 -0.56
CA VAL A 94 15.62 -16.79 -1.60
C VAL A 94 15.97 -15.43 -1.06
N ASP A 95 16.96 -14.78 -1.65
CA ASP A 95 17.44 -13.46 -1.20
C ASP A 95 17.31 -12.39 -2.27
N ASP A 96 16.72 -12.70 -3.42
CA ASP A 96 16.58 -11.77 -4.54
C ASP A 96 15.17 -11.18 -4.65
N PHE A 97 14.44 -11.18 -3.55
CA PHE A 97 13.09 -10.61 -3.52
C PHE A 97 13.13 -9.10 -3.76
N GLN A 98 12.37 -8.64 -4.75
CA GLN A 98 12.24 -7.23 -5.05
C GLN A 98 10.76 -6.90 -5.10
N LEU A 99 10.39 -5.80 -4.45
CA LEU A 99 9.03 -5.32 -4.44
C LEU A 99 9.03 -3.87 -4.89
N SER A 100 8.18 -3.55 -5.84
CA SER A 100 7.96 -2.19 -6.29
C SER A 100 6.56 -1.75 -5.88
N LEU A 101 6.46 -0.57 -5.33
CA LEU A 101 5.18 0.05 -5.02
C LEU A 101 5.24 1.50 -5.41
N GLU A 102 4.27 1.94 -6.20
CA GLU A 102 4.05 3.35 -6.45
C GLU A 102 2.58 3.63 -6.24
N SER A 103 2.31 4.60 -5.38
CA SER A 103 0.96 4.99 -5.05
C SER A 103 0.87 6.51 -5.08
N VAL A 104 -0.15 7.00 -5.74
CA VAL A 104 -0.42 8.43 -5.85
C VAL A 104 -1.83 8.68 -5.37
N LEU A 105 -1.99 9.61 -4.45
CA LEU A 105 -3.29 10.02 -3.94
C LEU A 105 -3.39 11.54 -4.07
N GLU A 106 -4.44 12.01 -4.73
CA GLU A 106 -4.59 13.44 -4.95
C GLU A 106 -6.01 13.91 -4.70
N ALA A 107 -6.12 15.16 -4.30
CA ALA A 107 -7.40 15.82 -4.17
C ALA A 107 -7.87 16.30 -5.54
N SER A 108 -9.14 16.05 -5.85
CA SER A 108 -9.75 16.49 -7.09
C SER A 108 -10.98 17.35 -6.80
N SER A 109 -11.58 17.88 -7.84
CA SER A 109 -12.79 18.71 -7.70
C SER A 109 -14.00 17.91 -7.18
N THR A 110 -13.96 16.58 -7.22
CA THR A 110 -15.07 15.74 -6.80
C THR A 110 -14.75 14.88 -5.58
N GLY A 111 -13.50 14.83 -5.16
CA GLY A 111 -13.10 14.01 -4.02
C GLY A 111 -11.64 13.61 -4.09
N LEU A 112 -11.37 12.37 -3.72
CA LEU A 112 -10.03 11.81 -3.76
C LEU A 112 -9.88 10.85 -4.92
N LYS A 113 -8.78 10.97 -5.64
CA LYS A 113 -8.42 10.03 -6.71
C LYS A 113 -7.06 9.45 -6.40
N GLY A 114 -6.91 8.18 -6.69
CA GLY A 114 -5.64 7.52 -6.45
C GLY A 114 -5.43 6.35 -7.38
N VAL A 115 -4.17 5.97 -7.50
CA VAL A 115 -3.77 4.77 -8.22
C VAL A 115 -2.60 4.16 -7.46
N ALA A 116 -2.58 2.85 -7.34
CA ALA A 116 -1.49 2.12 -6.73
C ALA A 116 -1.12 0.94 -7.60
N THR A 117 0.17 0.77 -7.83
CA THR A 117 0.71 -0.36 -8.58
C THR A 117 1.73 -1.07 -7.70
N LEU A 118 1.55 -2.36 -7.54
CA LEU A 118 2.38 -3.21 -6.69
C LEU A 118 2.95 -4.33 -7.54
N GLY A 119 4.27 -4.49 -7.53
CA GLY A 119 4.95 -5.52 -8.31
C GLY A 119 5.96 -6.29 -7.48
N VAL A 120 6.18 -7.54 -7.86
CA VAL A 120 7.13 -8.42 -7.20
C VAL A 120 7.95 -9.16 -8.24
N ALA A 121 9.24 -9.27 -7.99
CA ALA A 121 10.15 -10.13 -8.74
C ALA A 121 10.97 -10.94 -7.74
N VAL A 122 10.99 -12.25 -7.92
CA VAL A 122 11.67 -13.16 -7.00
C VAL A 122 11.98 -14.46 -7.73
N SER A 123 13.13 -15.09 -7.40
CA SER A 123 13.43 -16.41 -7.91
C SER A 123 12.43 -17.43 -7.37
N GLN A 124 12.11 -18.44 -8.18
CA GLN A 124 11.20 -19.48 -7.76
C GLN A 124 11.78 -20.24 -6.57
N PRO A 125 11.08 -20.25 -5.42
CA PRO A 125 11.60 -20.96 -4.24
C PRO A 125 11.78 -22.45 -4.52
N PRO A 126 12.86 -23.08 -4.00
CA PRO A 126 13.09 -24.50 -4.23
C PRO A 126 11.92 -25.40 -3.84
N LEU A 127 11.21 -25.06 -2.78
CA LEU A 127 10.04 -25.84 -2.34
C LEU A 127 8.87 -25.80 -3.32
N LEU A 128 8.86 -24.83 -4.23
CA LEU A 128 7.79 -24.64 -5.21
C LEU A 128 8.21 -24.96 -6.64
N ARG A 129 9.39 -25.58 -6.82
CA ARG A 129 9.95 -25.80 -8.15
C ARG A 129 9.13 -26.72 -9.05
N LEU A 130 8.28 -27.56 -8.45
CA LEU A 130 7.41 -28.47 -9.21
C LEU A 130 6.11 -27.83 -9.66
N ILE A 131 5.84 -26.62 -9.19
CA ILE A 131 4.63 -25.90 -9.56
C ILE A 131 4.95 -25.07 -10.82
N PRO A 132 4.12 -25.13 -11.87
CA PRO A 132 4.38 -24.38 -13.08
C PRO A 132 4.50 -22.89 -12.82
N ARG A 133 5.43 -22.25 -13.50
CA ARG A 133 5.70 -20.83 -13.35
C ARG A 133 4.44 -19.97 -13.51
N LYS A 134 3.62 -20.29 -14.52
CA LYS A 134 2.38 -19.54 -14.77
C LYS A 134 1.41 -19.62 -13.60
N VAL A 135 1.36 -20.77 -12.92
CA VAL A 135 0.50 -20.94 -11.75
C VAL A 135 1.01 -20.07 -10.61
N LEU A 136 2.32 -20.06 -10.39
CA LEU A 136 2.92 -19.24 -9.33
C LEU A 136 2.72 -17.76 -9.60
N GLU A 137 2.90 -17.31 -10.83
CA GLU A 137 2.72 -15.91 -11.19
C GLU A 137 1.25 -15.48 -11.06
N SER A 138 0.34 -16.34 -11.48
CA SER A 138 -1.09 -16.08 -11.34
C SER A 138 -1.51 -16.00 -9.89
N THR A 139 -1.00 -16.90 -9.05
CA THR A 139 -1.26 -16.87 -7.61
C THR A 139 -0.72 -15.60 -6.98
N GLY A 140 0.52 -15.23 -7.35
CA GLY A 140 1.13 -14.00 -6.86
C GLY A 140 0.34 -12.76 -7.24
N GLU A 141 -0.11 -12.70 -8.48
CA GLU A 141 -0.95 -11.60 -8.95
C GLU A 141 -2.23 -11.47 -8.15
N SER A 142 -2.88 -12.61 -7.88
CA SER A 142 -4.10 -12.61 -7.06
C SER A 142 -3.83 -12.14 -5.63
N ILE A 143 -2.69 -12.52 -5.05
CA ILE A 143 -2.30 -12.08 -3.71
C ILE A 143 -2.10 -10.56 -3.69
N LEU A 144 -1.35 -10.03 -4.67
CA LEU A 144 -1.11 -8.59 -4.73
C LEU A 144 -2.40 -7.82 -4.92
N ASN A 145 -3.28 -8.31 -5.79
CA ASN A 145 -4.56 -7.67 -5.99
C ASN A 145 -5.41 -7.69 -4.72
N GLY A 146 -5.37 -8.79 -3.98
CA GLY A 146 -6.07 -8.89 -2.70
C GLY A 146 -5.55 -7.88 -1.67
N ILE A 147 -4.24 -7.69 -1.61
CA ILE A 147 -3.64 -6.68 -0.73
C ILE A 147 -4.13 -5.29 -1.11
N LEU A 148 -4.08 -4.95 -2.39
CA LEU A 148 -4.52 -3.64 -2.85
C LEU A 148 -6.01 -3.41 -2.62
N LEU A 149 -6.83 -4.43 -2.80
CA LEU A 149 -8.28 -4.32 -2.53
C LEU A 149 -8.56 -4.11 -1.04
N THR A 150 -7.80 -4.76 -0.17
CA THR A 150 -7.93 -4.57 1.28
C THR A 150 -7.60 -3.12 1.65
N ILE A 151 -6.52 -2.59 1.09
CA ILE A 151 -6.13 -1.20 1.33
C ILE A 151 -7.18 -0.24 0.77
N LYS A 152 -7.66 -0.51 -0.43
CA LYS A 152 -8.70 0.31 -1.06
C LYS A 152 -9.97 0.37 -0.20
N GLY A 153 -10.39 -0.78 0.34
CA GLY A 153 -11.55 -0.83 1.22
C GLY A 153 -11.31 -0.06 2.52
N ARG A 154 -10.11 -0.15 3.07
CA ARG A 154 -9.74 0.61 4.27
C ARG A 154 -9.78 2.12 3.99
N VAL A 155 -9.25 2.55 2.84
CA VAL A 155 -9.30 3.97 2.46
C VAL A 155 -10.74 4.46 2.41
N GLY A 156 -11.63 3.68 1.80
CA GLY A 156 -13.04 4.06 1.69
C GLY A 156 -13.73 4.21 3.05
N ARG A 157 -13.29 3.48 4.06
CA ARG A 157 -13.89 3.54 5.40
C ARG A 157 -13.12 4.46 6.35
N GLN A 158 -11.82 4.24 6.47
CA GLN A 158 -11.03 4.89 7.52
C GLN A 158 -10.58 6.29 7.14
N LEU A 159 -10.16 6.48 5.90
CA LEU A 159 -9.66 7.79 5.48
C LEU A 159 -10.79 8.82 5.44
N VAL A 160 -11.94 8.43 4.90
CA VAL A 160 -13.11 9.33 4.84
C VAL A 160 -13.56 9.70 6.25
N CYS A 161 -13.60 8.70 7.14
CA CYS A 161 -13.97 8.93 8.55
C CYS A 161 -12.95 9.87 9.23
N ASP A 162 -11.67 9.63 9.02
CA ASP A 162 -10.62 10.45 9.60
C ASP A 162 -10.64 11.88 9.05
N PHE A 163 -10.92 12.03 7.77
CA PHE A 163 -11.06 13.35 7.17
C PHE A 163 -12.20 14.14 7.84
N LYS A 164 -13.34 13.49 8.07
CA LYS A 164 -14.45 14.13 8.74
C LYS A 164 -14.10 14.53 10.17
N GLN A 165 -13.39 13.67 10.89
CA GLN A 165 -12.94 13.97 12.24
C GLN A 165 -11.94 15.13 12.25
N TRP A 166 -11.04 15.15 11.30
CA TRP A 166 -10.07 16.22 11.17
C TRP A 166 -10.74 17.55 10.89
N CYS A 167 -11.73 17.57 9.99
CA CYS A 167 -12.50 18.79 9.70
C CYS A 167 -13.21 19.28 10.95
N ALA A 168 -13.83 18.38 11.71
CA ALA A 168 -14.54 18.74 12.94
C ALA A 168 -13.59 19.29 14.00
N SER A 169 -12.40 18.70 14.14
CA SER A 169 -11.44 19.11 15.16
C SER A 169 -10.70 20.39 14.82
N THR A 170 -10.62 20.75 13.53
CA THR A 170 -9.92 21.95 13.06
C THR A 170 -10.88 23.07 12.66
N SER A 171 -12.18 22.82 12.70
CA SER A 171 -13.22 23.84 12.47
C SER A 171 -13.38 24.65 13.75
N VAL A 172 -12.53 25.62 13.92
CA VAL A 172 -12.63 26.46 15.07
C VAL A 172 -13.44 27.65 14.71
N ASN A 173 -14.37 27.75 15.32
CA ASN A 173 -15.02 28.85 15.19
C ASN A 173 -15.31 29.69 15.64
#